data_9160a2082bd259fc0db3680afd6d4709
#
_entry.id   9160a2082bd259fc0db3680afd6d4709
#
_cell.length_a   1.000
_cell.length_b   1.000
_cell.length_c   1.000
_cell.angle_alpha   90.00
_cell.angle_beta   90.00
_cell.angle_gamma   90.00
#
_symmetry.space_group_name_H-M   'P 1'
#
loop_
_entity.id
_entity.type
_entity.pdbx_description
1 polymer ?
#
loop_
_entity_poly.entity_id
_entity_poly.type
_entity_poly.pdbx_seq_one_letter_code
_entity_poly.pdbx_strand_id
1 'polypeptide(L)'
;MNNSLRYDVSLGMRLLRAIPVIAVYFAIAFCIYIFLPEQAGEVSLQSIVVLGFIGMWRYLWLITHCVRAGLYEYLVYPKMQHRASQLPDEEKYPPQMFFLIPTYKERPEVTRSMLNSVITESAQIPSAVTVIVNAGAEDEDELFRQVHAAHPQRDSVNLEFIRQEGGKRQGMADCLYALSQREISDTDVIALMDGDTVLGAGILEKCLPLFAIRKTIDALTTDNIAVTEGNWLYRKWYTLRFSMRHRYMKSLSLSKQLQVLTGRFSLFRASECIKPAFIASLENDRIKHWLHGEIQFVTGDDKSTWYTLLKKGSEMLYVPDAIIYCMEDSGPQPVRTSIKKMHRWFGNMLRNNGRAITLGMASQKPFVWWCHVDQRLSMFTSLLGPLSALWACIWLSPYYLLIY
;
A
#
# COMPACT_ATOMS: atom_id res chain seq x y z
N MET A 1 18.63 -7.34 11.65
CA MET A 1 18.55 -5.86 11.51
C MET A 1 17.58 -5.32 12.55
N ASN A 2 18.00 -4.36 13.37
CA ASN A 2 17.24 -3.93 14.55
C ASN A 2 15.89 -3.29 14.14
N ASN A 3 14.77 -3.93 14.52
CA ASN A 3 13.40 -3.43 14.36
C ASN A 3 13.11 -2.12 15.14
N SER A 4 14.10 -1.59 15.86
CA SER A 4 13.96 -0.49 16.81
C SER A 4 13.87 0.91 16.17
N LEU A 5 14.19 1.08 14.91
CA LEU A 5 14.35 2.42 14.34
C LEU A 5 13.05 3.19 14.02
N ARG A 6 11.90 2.55 14.09
CA ARG A 6 10.64 3.24 13.76
C ARG A 6 9.79 3.64 14.97
N TYR A 7 9.93 2.95 16.09
CA TYR A 7 9.05 3.11 17.26
C TYR A 7 9.76 3.39 18.59
N ASP A 8 11.08 3.52 18.61
CA ASP A 8 11.88 3.78 19.83
C ASP A 8 11.71 5.18 20.43
N VAL A 9 10.87 6.01 19.82
CA VAL A 9 10.68 7.37 20.29
C VAL A 9 9.23 7.54 20.73
N SER A 10 9.01 7.77 22.03
CA SER A 10 7.70 8.06 22.61
C SER A 10 7.01 9.23 21.89
N LEU A 11 5.67 9.28 21.92
CA LEU A 11 4.89 10.35 21.30
C LEU A 11 5.36 11.73 21.79
N GLY A 12 5.60 11.87 23.10
CA GLY A 12 6.11 13.12 23.70
C GLY A 12 7.46 13.55 23.11
N MET A 13 8.38 12.60 22.91
CA MET A 13 9.69 12.91 22.31
C MET A 13 9.57 13.30 20.82
N ARG A 14 8.62 12.74 20.08
CA ARG A 14 8.36 13.12 18.68
C ARG A 14 7.79 14.53 18.61
N LEU A 15 6.86 14.88 19.49
CA LEU A 15 6.33 16.25 19.62
C LEU A 15 7.44 17.23 19.97
N LEU A 16 8.29 16.89 20.94
CA LEU A 16 9.44 17.71 21.33
C LEU A 16 10.41 17.95 20.16
N ARG A 17 10.69 16.93 19.36
CA ARG A 17 11.53 17.04 18.15
C ARG A 17 10.85 17.83 17.01
N ALA A 18 9.52 17.89 16.98
CA ALA A 18 8.79 18.69 16.02
C ALA A 18 8.82 20.20 16.33
N ILE A 19 8.97 20.57 17.61
CA ILE A 19 8.96 21.99 18.04
C ILE A 19 9.96 22.86 17.27
N PRO A 20 11.25 22.49 17.13
CA PRO A 20 12.20 23.31 16.37
C PRO A 20 11.80 23.48 14.90
N VAL A 21 11.27 22.43 14.27
CA VAL A 21 10.82 22.48 12.87
C VAL A 21 9.62 23.41 12.73
N ILE A 22 8.66 23.30 13.65
CA ILE A 22 7.48 24.16 13.71
C ILE A 22 7.91 25.62 13.98
N ALA A 23 8.85 25.84 14.91
CA ALA A 23 9.38 27.16 15.22
C ALA A 23 10.08 27.79 14.02
N VAL A 24 10.88 27.02 13.28
CA VAL A 24 11.53 27.48 12.03
C VAL A 24 10.48 27.83 10.98
N TYR A 25 9.43 27.00 10.83
CA TYR A 25 8.34 27.28 9.90
C TYR A 25 7.63 28.59 10.23
N PHE A 26 7.28 28.82 11.51
CA PHE A 26 6.67 30.07 11.94
C PHE A 26 7.62 31.25 11.84
N ALA A 27 8.92 31.07 12.11
CA ALA A 27 9.91 32.11 11.93
C ALA A 27 10.04 32.54 10.46
N ILE A 28 10.05 31.58 9.53
CA ILE A 28 10.06 31.86 8.09
C ILE A 28 8.77 32.57 7.69
N ALA A 29 7.62 32.12 8.13
CA ALA A 29 6.31 32.73 7.83
C ALA A 29 6.26 34.19 8.39
N PHE A 30 6.79 34.39 9.60
CA PHE A 30 6.87 35.73 10.23
C PHE A 30 7.84 36.65 9.50
N CYS A 31 9.01 36.15 9.10
CA CYS A 31 9.92 36.91 8.25
C CYS A 31 9.29 37.32 6.92
N ILE A 32 8.61 36.38 6.25
CA ILE A 32 7.87 36.70 5.03
C ILE A 32 6.83 37.76 5.29
N TYR A 33 6.05 37.67 6.38
CA TYR A 33 5.05 38.66 6.74
C TYR A 33 5.64 40.06 6.97
N ILE A 34 6.78 40.18 7.69
CA ILE A 34 7.45 41.48 7.95
C ILE A 34 8.00 42.11 6.66
N PHE A 35 8.52 41.29 5.76
CA PHE A 35 9.10 41.75 4.50
C PHE A 35 8.08 41.86 3.35
N LEU A 36 6.81 41.53 3.59
CA LEU A 36 5.72 41.73 2.62
C LEU A 36 5.48 43.25 2.50
N PRO A 37 5.60 43.85 1.28
CA PRO A 37 5.28 45.26 1.09
C PRO A 37 3.80 45.53 1.36
N GLU A 38 3.51 46.71 1.81
CA GLU A 38 2.12 47.17 2.05
C GLU A 38 1.23 47.02 0.81
N GLN A 39 1.78 47.12 -0.39
CA GLN A 39 1.10 46.93 -1.67
C GLN A 39 0.67 45.47 -1.95
N ALA A 40 1.21 44.49 -1.22
CA ALA A 40 0.74 43.09 -1.35
C ALA A 40 -0.69 42.90 -0.79
N GLY A 41 -1.21 43.86 -0.03
CA GLY A 41 -2.59 43.87 0.44
C GLY A 41 -3.64 44.26 -0.63
N GLU A 42 -3.22 44.81 -1.78
CA GLU A 42 -4.09 45.17 -2.89
C GLU A 42 -4.31 44.00 -3.91
N VAL A 43 -3.96 42.80 -3.51
CA VAL A 43 -4.19 41.58 -4.30
C VAL A 43 -5.66 41.43 -4.59
N SER A 44 -6.02 41.21 -5.87
CA SER A 44 -7.44 41.07 -6.25
C SER A 44 -8.10 39.97 -5.41
N LEU A 45 -9.20 40.29 -4.78
CA LEU A 45 -9.97 39.42 -3.91
C LEU A 45 -10.26 38.06 -4.58
N GLN A 46 -10.44 38.03 -5.90
CA GLN A 46 -10.69 36.82 -6.69
C GLN A 46 -9.51 35.84 -6.69
N SER A 47 -8.25 36.31 -6.81
CA SER A 47 -7.07 35.44 -6.79
C SER A 47 -6.81 34.86 -5.40
N ILE A 48 -7.04 35.67 -4.34
CA ILE A 48 -6.96 35.20 -2.95
C ILE A 48 -8.05 34.16 -2.69
N VAL A 49 -9.26 34.36 -3.16
CA VAL A 49 -10.38 33.43 -2.95
C VAL A 49 -10.10 32.07 -3.61
N VAL A 50 -9.62 32.04 -4.85
CA VAL A 50 -9.35 30.77 -5.55
C VAL A 50 -8.17 30.02 -4.96
N LEU A 51 -7.03 30.69 -4.77
CA LEU A 51 -5.83 30.08 -4.15
C LEU A 51 -6.09 29.69 -2.68
N GLY A 52 -6.75 30.58 -1.94
CA GLY A 52 -7.13 30.32 -0.56
C GLY A 52 -8.10 29.14 -0.42
N PHE A 53 -9.07 29.01 -1.31
CA PHE A 53 -10.01 27.87 -1.31
C PHE A 53 -9.30 26.55 -1.59
N ILE A 54 -8.42 26.47 -2.59
CA ILE A 54 -7.65 25.27 -2.89
C ILE A 54 -6.71 24.92 -1.73
N GLY A 55 -6.00 25.91 -1.17
CA GLY A 55 -5.14 25.72 -0.02
C GLY A 55 -5.91 25.24 1.20
N MET A 56 -7.00 25.92 1.55
CA MET A 56 -7.88 25.52 2.67
C MET A 56 -8.42 24.10 2.49
N TRP A 57 -8.87 23.72 1.29
CA TRP A 57 -9.29 22.36 0.95
C TRP A 57 -8.17 21.37 1.23
N ARG A 58 -6.94 21.63 0.76
CA ARG A 58 -5.79 20.71 0.92
C ARG A 58 -5.37 20.58 2.39
N TYR A 59 -5.32 21.67 3.14
CA TYR A 59 -4.99 21.63 4.55
C TYR A 59 -6.06 20.93 5.39
N LEU A 60 -7.33 21.24 5.18
CA LEU A 60 -8.43 20.57 5.89
C LEU A 60 -8.46 19.07 5.56
N TRP A 61 -8.18 18.71 4.32
CA TRP A 61 -8.09 17.33 3.90
C TRP A 61 -6.93 16.60 4.56
N LEU A 62 -5.76 17.22 4.62
CA LEU A 62 -4.60 16.70 5.34
C LEU A 62 -4.91 16.51 6.83
N ILE A 63 -5.49 17.50 7.49
CA ILE A 63 -5.88 17.44 8.91
C ILE A 63 -6.88 16.29 9.12
N THR A 64 -7.90 16.18 8.27
CA THR A 64 -8.88 15.09 8.33
C THR A 64 -8.20 13.73 8.26
N HIS A 65 -7.28 13.52 7.33
CA HIS A 65 -6.54 12.26 7.24
C HIS A 65 -5.61 12.02 8.43
N CYS A 66 -4.97 13.06 8.96
CA CYS A 66 -4.14 12.95 10.16
C CYS A 66 -4.95 12.55 11.39
N VAL A 67 -6.09 13.20 11.63
CA VAL A 67 -6.99 12.88 12.75
C VAL A 67 -7.53 11.46 12.61
N ARG A 68 -8.05 11.09 11.44
CA ARG A 68 -8.58 9.75 11.19
C ARG A 68 -7.51 8.66 11.33
N ALA A 69 -6.29 8.92 10.82
CA ALA A 69 -5.17 8.00 11.00
C ALA A 69 -4.80 7.80 12.46
N GLY A 70 -4.78 8.90 13.24
CA GLY A 70 -4.55 8.83 14.70
C GLY A 70 -5.64 8.06 15.42
N LEU A 71 -6.92 8.30 15.12
CA LEU A 71 -8.03 7.55 15.69
C LEU A 71 -7.93 6.05 15.41
N TYR A 72 -7.57 5.68 14.18
CA TYR A 72 -7.36 4.28 13.83
C TYR A 72 -6.18 3.67 14.58
N GLU A 73 -5.02 4.31 14.53
CA GLU A 73 -3.76 3.81 15.07
C GLU A 73 -3.76 3.68 16.60
N TYR A 74 -4.37 4.66 17.31
CA TYR A 74 -4.28 4.73 18.76
C TYR A 74 -5.53 4.26 19.49
N LEU A 75 -6.68 4.18 18.83
CA LEU A 75 -7.94 3.80 19.50
C LEU A 75 -8.55 2.53 18.89
N VAL A 76 -8.68 2.43 17.56
CA VAL A 76 -9.40 1.32 16.93
C VAL A 76 -8.52 0.08 16.81
N TYR A 77 -7.33 0.23 16.25
CA TYR A 77 -6.43 -0.87 16.00
C TYR A 77 -5.96 -1.58 17.28
N PRO A 78 -5.54 -0.89 18.36
CA PRO A 78 -5.17 -1.54 19.61
C PRO A 78 -6.32 -2.33 20.24
N LYS A 79 -7.56 -1.84 20.12
CA LYS A 79 -8.74 -2.60 20.60
C LYS A 79 -8.97 -3.87 19.77
N MET A 80 -8.71 -3.83 18.48
CA MET A 80 -8.79 -5.01 17.64
C MET A 80 -7.71 -6.03 18.02
N GLN A 81 -6.47 -5.60 18.18
CA GLN A 81 -5.37 -6.45 18.62
C GLN A 81 -5.62 -7.06 20.00
N HIS A 82 -6.13 -6.27 20.94
CA HIS A 82 -6.50 -6.78 22.26
C HIS A 82 -7.59 -7.87 22.19
N ARG A 83 -8.63 -7.68 21.35
CA ARG A 83 -9.64 -8.73 21.12
C ARG A 83 -9.04 -9.96 20.47
N ALA A 84 -8.16 -9.78 19.50
CA ALA A 84 -7.48 -10.86 18.82
C ALA A 84 -6.58 -11.67 19.80
N SER A 85 -5.90 -11.00 20.72
CA SER A 85 -5.06 -11.67 21.72
C SER A 85 -5.85 -12.51 22.72
N GLN A 86 -7.14 -12.22 22.93
CA GLN A 86 -8.00 -12.96 23.85
C GLN A 86 -8.63 -14.21 23.23
N LEU A 87 -8.51 -14.43 21.92
CA LEU A 87 -8.99 -15.64 21.27
C LEU A 87 -8.12 -16.84 21.68
N PRO A 88 -8.70 -18.05 21.80
CA PRO A 88 -7.90 -19.28 21.91
C PRO A 88 -7.12 -19.50 20.63
N ASP A 89 -5.97 -20.16 20.72
CA ASP A 89 -5.07 -20.33 19.57
C ASP A 89 -5.71 -21.08 18.40
N GLU A 90 -6.62 -22.00 18.68
CA GLU A 90 -7.39 -22.73 17.67
C GLU A 90 -8.32 -21.83 16.84
N GLU A 91 -8.77 -20.70 17.40
CA GLU A 91 -9.62 -19.73 16.72
C GLU A 91 -8.84 -18.59 16.07
N LYS A 92 -7.63 -18.29 16.60
CA LYS A 92 -6.78 -17.19 16.09
C LYS A 92 -6.28 -17.41 14.68
N TYR A 93 -5.97 -18.67 14.37
CA TYR A 93 -5.24 -19.01 13.16
C TYR A 93 -6.10 -19.84 12.22
N PRO A 94 -5.99 -19.61 10.89
CA PRO A 94 -6.69 -20.46 9.92
C PRO A 94 -6.12 -21.88 9.96
N PRO A 95 -6.92 -22.91 9.63
CA PRO A 95 -6.44 -24.27 9.46
C PRO A 95 -5.34 -24.36 8.40
N GLN A 96 -5.53 -23.68 7.27
CA GLN A 96 -4.58 -23.64 6.16
C GLN A 96 -4.24 -22.20 5.77
N MET A 97 -2.97 -22.00 5.41
CA MET A 97 -2.49 -20.75 4.85
C MET A 97 -1.66 -21.02 3.60
N PHE A 98 -1.90 -20.24 2.56
CA PHE A 98 -1.21 -20.37 1.28
C PHE A 98 -0.45 -19.09 0.95
N PHE A 99 0.84 -19.22 0.63
CA PHE A 99 1.60 -18.13 0.00
C PHE A 99 1.66 -18.36 -1.50
N LEU A 100 1.26 -17.38 -2.28
CA LEU A 100 1.44 -17.36 -3.72
C LEU A 100 2.56 -16.37 -4.05
N ILE A 101 3.68 -16.90 -4.55
CA ILE A 101 4.90 -16.13 -4.78
C ILE A 101 5.28 -16.23 -6.27
N PRO A 102 4.82 -15.27 -7.09
CA PRO A 102 5.31 -15.14 -8.45
C PRO A 102 6.76 -14.61 -8.43
N THR A 103 7.64 -15.27 -9.15
CA THR A 103 9.05 -14.89 -9.24
C THR A 103 9.54 -14.97 -10.71
N TYR A 104 10.43 -14.05 -11.08
CA TYR A 104 11.06 -14.05 -12.39
C TYR A 104 12.41 -13.37 -12.33
N LYS A 105 13.47 -14.16 -12.35
CA LYS A 105 14.87 -13.69 -12.39
C LYS A 105 15.25 -12.74 -11.26
N GLU A 106 14.75 -13.06 -10.05
CA GLU A 106 15.14 -12.33 -8.86
C GLU A 106 16.60 -12.64 -8.47
N ARG A 107 17.24 -11.72 -7.76
CA ARG A 107 18.60 -11.95 -7.27
C ARG A 107 18.58 -13.09 -6.22
N PRO A 108 19.50 -14.07 -6.31
CA PRO A 108 19.50 -15.22 -5.39
C PRO A 108 19.52 -14.86 -3.90
N GLU A 109 20.18 -13.76 -3.53
CA GLU A 109 20.23 -13.29 -2.13
C GLU A 109 18.86 -12.79 -1.65
N VAL A 110 18.10 -12.17 -2.54
CA VAL A 110 16.74 -11.68 -2.27
C VAL A 110 15.81 -12.87 -2.09
N THR A 111 15.84 -13.84 -3.01
CA THR A 111 15.06 -15.08 -2.91
C THR A 111 15.37 -15.84 -1.62
N ARG A 112 16.65 -15.98 -1.24
CA ARG A 112 17.06 -16.60 0.03
C ARG A 112 16.48 -15.87 1.23
N SER A 113 16.60 -14.55 1.27
CA SER A 113 16.10 -13.72 2.38
C SER A 113 14.57 -13.79 2.49
N MET A 114 13.90 -13.76 1.36
CA MET A 114 12.45 -13.84 1.26
C MET A 114 11.96 -15.20 1.78
N LEU A 115 12.44 -16.33 1.22
CA LEU A 115 11.97 -17.65 1.61
C LEU A 115 12.30 -17.99 3.06
N ASN A 116 13.50 -17.64 3.54
CA ASN A 116 13.86 -17.81 4.95
C ASN A 116 12.90 -17.04 5.87
N SER A 117 12.49 -15.83 5.51
CA SER A 117 11.53 -15.06 6.30
C SER A 117 10.14 -15.72 6.32
N VAL A 118 9.70 -16.27 5.19
CA VAL A 118 8.42 -16.99 5.10
C VAL A 118 8.44 -18.24 5.98
N ILE A 119 9.50 -19.07 5.90
CA ILE A 119 9.62 -20.28 6.71
C ILE A 119 9.67 -19.92 8.21
N THR A 120 10.47 -18.90 8.58
CA THR A 120 10.60 -18.46 9.98
C THR A 120 9.27 -17.97 10.57
N GLU A 121 8.51 -17.17 9.82
CA GLU A 121 7.21 -16.68 10.26
C GLU A 121 6.16 -17.79 10.30
N SER A 122 6.19 -18.72 9.33
CA SER A 122 5.28 -19.86 9.28
C SER A 122 5.47 -20.80 10.47
N ALA A 123 6.68 -20.94 10.97
CA ALA A 123 6.98 -21.77 12.15
C ALA A 123 6.42 -21.19 13.48
N GLN A 124 5.95 -19.93 13.48
CA GLN A 124 5.38 -19.28 14.66
C GLN A 124 3.86 -19.49 14.79
N ILE A 125 3.22 -20.09 13.79
CA ILE A 125 1.78 -20.30 13.76
C ILE A 125 1.43 -21.79 13.64
N PRO A 126 0.28 -22.23 14.19
CA PRO A 126 -0.12 -23.63 14.13
C PRO A 126 -0.75 -24.05 12.79
N SER A 127 -0.95 -23.11 11.87
CA SER A 127 -1.57 -23.37 10.57
C SER A 127 -0.71 -24.28 9.69
N ALA A 128 -1.35 -25.14 8.90
CA ALA A 128 -0.67 -25.84 7.81
C ALA A 128 -0.35 -24.84 6.69
N VAL A 129 0.93 -24.56 6.46
CA VAL A 129 1.37 -23.56 5.49
C VAL A 129 1.88 -24.21 4.21
N THR A 130 1.34 -23.78 3.07
CA THR A 130 1.84 -24.17 1.74
C THR A 130 2.34 -22.93 1.00
N VAL A 131 3.58 -22.99 0.53
CA VAL A 131 4.17 -21.97 -0.34
C VAL A 131 4.12 -22.46 -1.79
N ILE A 132 3.35 -21.78 -2.61
CA ILE A 132 3.23 -22.05 -4.04
C ILE A 132 4.12 -21.06 -4.78
N VAL A 133 5.23 -21.55 -5.28
CA VAL A 133 6.18 -20.77 -6.09
C VAL A 133 5.72 -20.80 -7.54
N ASN A 134 5.43 -19.65 -8.08
CA ASN A 134 5.10 -19.49 -9.49
C ASN A 134 6.31 -18.94 -10.23
N ALA A 135 7.25 -19.87 -10.57
CA ALA A 135 8.53 -19.52 -11.15
C ALA A 135 8.48 -19.37 -12.67
N GLY A 136 9.11 -18.32 -13.17
CA GLY A 136 9.24 -18.06 -14.60
C GLY A 136 10.49 -18.71 -15.25
N ALA A 137 11.43 -19.25 -14.45
CA ALA A 137 12.65 -19.89 -14.91
C ALA A 137 12.91 -21.18 -14.12
N GLU A 138 13.53 -22.17 -14.75
CA GLU A 138 13.75 -23.50 -14.12
C GLU A 138 14.82 -23.47 -13.02
N ASP A 139 15.81 -22.64 -13.15
CA ASP A 139 16.87 -22.44 -12.17
C ASP A 139 16.37 -21.83 -10.85
N GLU A 140 15.25 -21.12 -10.88
CA GLU A 140 14.63 -20.59 -9.68
C GLU A 140 14.05 -21.70 -8.81
N ASP A 141 13.41 -22.72 -9.38
CA ASP A 141 12.86 -23.86 -8.63
C ASP A 141 13.92 -24.56 -7.79
N GLU A 142 15.10 -24.78 -8.37
CA GLU A 142 16.22 -25.43 -7.67
C GLU A 142 16.73 -24.57 -6.52
N LEU A 143 16.83 -23.26 -6.72
CA LEU A 143 17.21 -22.34 -5.66
C LEU A 143 16.23 -22.39 -4.48
N PHE A 144 14.92 -22.41 -4.74
CA PHE A 144 13.90 -22.54 -3.69
C PHE A 144 14.02 -23.85 -2.93
N ARG A 145 14.22 -25.00 -3.64
CA ARG A 145 14.44 -26.31 -2.99
C ARG A 145 15.69 -26.32 -2.11
N GLN A 146 16.80 -25.75 -2.58
CA GLN A 146 18.05 -25.67 -1.81
C GLN A 146 17.88 -24.83 -0.54
N VAL A 147 17.25 -23.67 -0.64
CA VAL A 147 16.98 -22.78 0.51
C VAL A 147 16.06 -23.47 1.52
N HIS A 148 14.99 -24.08 1.04
CA HIS A 148 14.05 -24.81 1.90
C HIS A 148 14.75 -25.98 2.62
N ALA A 149 15.48 -26.81 1.90
CA ALA A 149 16.20 -27.97 2.47
C ALA A 149 17.24 -27.57 3.52
N ALA A 150 17.86 -26.41 3.37
CA ALA A 150 18.87 -25.89 4.29
C ALA A 150 18.29 -25.22 5.56
N HIS A 151 16.98 -24.89 5.57
CA HIS A 151 16.38 -24.16 6.69
C HIS A 151 16.05 -25.09 7.87
N PRO A 152 16.41 -24.73 9.13
CA PRO A 152 16.17 -25.57 10.31
C PRO A 152 14.68 -25.90 10.55
N GLN A 153 13.79 -24.98 10.19
CA GLN A 153 12.33 -25.08 10.39
C GLN A 153 11.60 -25.43 9.08
N ARG A 154 12.26 -26.09 8.13
CA ARG A 154 11.69 -26.44 6.81
C ARG A 154 10.35 -27.18 6.88
N ASP A 155 10.17 -28.00 7.90
CA ASP A 155 8.96 -28.83 8.05
C ASP A 155 7.71 -28.00 8.41
N SER A 156 7.87 -26.70 8.71
CA SER A 156 6.75 -25.76 8.92
C SER A 156 6.06 -25.31 7.62
N VAL A 157 6.65 -25.62 6.46
CA VAL A 157 6.15 -25.18 5.15
C VAL A 157 6.20 -26.32 4.14
N ASN A 158 5.07 -26.59 3.47
CA ASN A 158 5.03 -27.39 2.26
C ASN A 158 5.38 -26.51 1.05
N LEU A 159 6.31 -26.95 0.19
CA LEU A 159 6.77 -26.18 -0.97
C LEU A 159 6.25 -26.82 -2.26
N GLU A 160 5.49 -26.08 -3.03
CA GLU A 160 4.90 -26.49 -4.31
C GLU A 160 5.33 -25.53 -5.43
N PHE A 161 5.36 -26.06 -6.67
CA PHE A 161 5.77 -25.30 -7.84
C PHE A 161 4.71 -25.35 -8.93
N ILE A 162 4.38 -24.17 -9.47
CA ILE A 162 3.53 -24.03 -10.66
C ILE A 162 4.29 -23.17 -11.65
N ARG A 163 4.50 -23.69 -12.85
CA ARG A 163 5.25 -22.97 -13.91
C ARG A 163 4.50 -21.70 -14.31
N GLN A 164 5.22 -20.58 -14.41
CA GLN A 164 4.67 -19.33 -14.90
C GLN A 164 4.69 -19.30 -16.43
N GLU A 165 3.51 -19.38 -17.03
CA GLU A 165 3.32 -19.16 -18.46
C GLU A 165 2.46 -17.90 -18.64
N GLY A 166 2.79 -17.02 -19.57
CA GLY A 166 2.00 -15.80 -19.83
C GLY A 166 2.22 -14.62 -18.85
N GLY A 167 3.23 -14.70 -17.96
CA GLY A 167 3.62 -13.63 -17.03
C GLY A 167 2.88 -13.63 -15.70
N LYS A 168 3.27 -12.71 -14.81
CA LYS A 168 2.88 -12.68 -13.39
C LYS A 168 1.36 -12.81 -13.16
N ARG A 169 0.54 -12.07 -13.89
CA ARG A 169 -0.91 -12.05 -13.68
C ARG A 169 -1.54 -13.40 -14.00
N GLN A 170 -1.17 -14.00 -15.13
CA GLN A 170 -1.63 -15.32 -15.53
C GLN A 170 -1.16 -16.37 -14.53
N GLY A 171 0.12 -16.37 -14.17
CA GLY A 171 0.65 -17.31 -13.21
C GLY A 171 -0.02 -17.25 -11.84
N MET A 172 -0.36 -16.05 -11.34
CA MET A 172 -1.15 -15.91 -10.11
C MET A 172 -2.57 -16.47 -10.28
N ALA A 173 -3.20 -16.27 -11.43
CA ALA A 173 -4.52 -16.84 -11.72
C ALA A 173 -4.47 -18.37 -11.79
N ASP A 174 -3.44 -18.95 -12.42
CA ASP A 174 -3.22 -20.39 -12.50
C ASP A 174 -3.06 -21.02 -11.10
N CYS A 175 -2.30 -20.35 -10.22
CA CYS A 175 -2.17 -20.77 -8.82
C CYS A 175 -3.52 -20.75 -8.08
N LEU A 176 -4.30 -19.68 -8.23
CA LEU A 176 -5.61 -19.59 -7.61
C LEU A 176 -6.61 -20.61 -8.20
N TYR A 177 -6.51 -20.88 -9.49
CA TYR A 177 -7.30 -21.93 -10.14
C TYR A 177 -6.95 -23.30 -9.57
N ALA A 178 -5.66 -23.62 -9.44
CA ALA A 178 -5.22 -24.87 -8.81
C ALA A 178 -5.70 -25.00 -7.35
N LEU A 179 -5.69 -23.91 -6.60
CA LEU A 179 -6.24 -23.88 -5.24
C LEU A 179 -7.77 -24.06 -5.22
N SER A 180 -8.48 -23.52 -6.20
CA SER A 180 -9.95 -23.66 -6.29
C SER A 180 -10.42 -25.11 -6.48
N GLN A 181 -9.53 -26.01 -6.86
CA GLN A 181 -9.80 -27.45 -6.99
C GLN A 181 -9.56 -28.23 -5.69
N ARG A 182 -9.12 -27.55 -4.63
CA ARG A 182 -8.86 -28.14 -3.31
C ARG A 182 -10.01 -27.86 -2.35
N GLU A 183 -10.03 -28.59 -1.24
CA GLU A 183 -10.90 -28.26 -0.11
C GLU A 183 -10.35 -27.02 0.61
N ILE A 184 -11.02 -25.88 0.42
CA ILE A 184 -10.69 -24.60 1.01
C ILE A 184 -11.79 -24.20 1.98
N SER A 185 -11.41 -23.99 3.23
CA SER A 185 -12.30 -23.48 4.27
C SER A 185 -12.56 -21.97 4.13
N ASP A 186 -13.72 -21.52 4.60
CA ASP A 186 -14.03 -20.07 4.69
C ASP A 186 -13.10 -19.30 5.63
N THR A 187 -12.37 -20.00 6.49
CA THR A 187 -11.41 -19.42 7.41
C THR A 187 -9.99 -19.41 6.87
N ASP A 188 -9.69 -20.18 5.82
CA ASP A 188 -8.35 -20.23 5.23
C ASP A 188 -7.93 -18.90 4.63
N VAL A 189 -6.63 -18.66 4.60
CA VAL A 189 -6.04 -17.39 4.17
C VAL A 189 -5.03 -17.61 3.05
N ILE A 190 -5.09 -16.76 2.03
CA ILE A 190 -4.11 -16.67 0.95
C ILE A 190 -3.31 -15.38 1.09
N ALA A 191 -2.00 -15.49 1.09
CA ALA A 191 -1.05 -14.38 0.96
C ALA A 191 -0.59 -14.23 -0.48
N LEU A 192 -0.87 -13.11 -1.11
CA LEU A 192 -0.23 -12.72 -2.37
C LEU A 192 1.01 -11.92 -2.04
N MET A 193 2.19 -12.39 -2.47
CA MET A 193 3.48 -11.83 -2.07
C MET A 193 4.43 -11.76 -3.26
N ASP A 194 5.08 -10.60 -3.46
CA ASP A 194 6.14 -10.46 -4.47
C ASP A 194 7.41 -11.20 -4.04
N GLY A 195 8.14 -11.75 -5.02
CA GLY A 195 9.37 -12.53 -4.79
C GLY A 195 10.55 -11.71 -4.23
N ASP A 196 10.45 -10.37 -4.22
CA ASP A 196 11.44 -9.43 -3.66
C ASP A 196 11.07 -8.88 -2.27
N THR A 197 10.10 -9.49 -1.60
CA THR A 197 9.59 -9.04 -0.31
C THR A 197 10.07 -9.94 0.83
N VAL A 198 10.55 -9.34 1.92
CA VAL A 198 10.98 -10.05 3.13
C VAL A 198 10.00 -9.72 4.26
N LEU A 199 9.48 -10.75 4.93
CA LEU A 199 8.58 -10.59 6.07
C LEU A 199 9.34 -10.11 7.31
N GLY A 200 8.74 -9.20 8.05
CA GLY A 200 9.23 -8.80 9.36
C GLY A 200 8.67 -9.69 10.47
N ALA A 201 9.35 -9.73 11.60
CA ALA A 201 9.03 -10.59 12.72
C ALA A 201 7.60 -10.37 13.27
N GLY A 202 6.87 -11.47 13.47
CA GLY A 202 5.52 -11.50 14.02
C GLY A 202 4.44 -10.96 13.09
N ILE A 203 4.70 -10.90 11.78
CA ILE A 203 3.71 -10.36 10.82
C ILE A 203 2.46 -11.22 10.75
N LEU A 204 2.60 -12.54 10.75
CA LEU A 204 1.48 -13.46 10.68
C LEU A 204 0.67 -13.46 11.99
N GLU A 205 1.35 -13.43 13.13
CA GLU A 205 0.70 -13.33 14.45
C GLU A 205 -0.14 -12.06 14.61
N LYS A 206 0.26 -10.96 13.96
CA LYS A 206 -0.48 -9.69 13.99
C LYS A 206 -1.64 -9.63 13.02
N CYS A 207 -1.54 -10.32 11.90
CA CYS A 207 -2.51 -10.23 10.81
C CYS A 207 -3.61 -11.30 10.91
N LEU A 208 -3.25 -12.57 11.10
CA LEU A 208 -4.19 -13.69 10.99
C LEU A 208 -5.35 -13.61 11.99
N PRO A 209 -5.13 -13.29 13.27
CA PRO A 209 -6.22 -13.19 14.23
C PRO A 209 -7.27 -12.12 13.90
N LEU A 210 -6.93 -11.14 13.07
CA LEU A 210 -7.89 -10.10 12.65
C LEU A 210 -9.00 -10.67 11.76
N PHE A 211 -8.72 -11.72 10.98
CA PHE A 211 -9.74 -12.45 10.23
C PHE A 211 -10.71 -13.20 11.15
N ALA A 212 -10.20 -13.72 12.27
CA ALA A 212 -11.01 -14.46 13.25
C ALA A 212 -11.97 -13.54 14.01
N ILE A 213 -11.49 -12.40 14.52
CA ILE A 213 -12.34 -11.46 15.27
C ILE A 213 -13.42 -10.81 14.41
N ARG A 214 -13.28 -10.87 13.07
CA ARG A 214 -14.20 -10.19 12.16
C ARG A 214 -14.35 -10.92 10.82
N LYS A 215 -15.39 -11.72 10.72
CA LYS A 215 -15.68 -12.52 9.51
C LYS A 215 -15.93 -11.70 8.24
N THR A 216 -16.21 -10.39 8.38
CA THR A 216 -16.44 -9.47 7.26
C THR A 216 -15.16 -8.92 6.62
N ILE A 217 -14.00 -9.16 7.24
CA ILE A 217 -12.70 -8.79 6.67
C ILE A 217 -12.35 -9.79 5.57
N ASP A 218 -12.26 -9.31 4.34
CA ASP A 218 -11.88 -10.12 3.19
C ASP A 218 -10.41 -9.94 2.80
N ALA A 219 -9.78 -8.81 3.17
CA ALA A 219 -8.36 -8.61 2.92
C ALA A 219 -7.67 -7.68 3.93
N LEU A 220 -6.39 -7.94 4.13
CA LEU A 220 -5.47 -7.12 4.91
C LEU A 220 -4.25 -6.75 4.07
N THR A 221 -3.70 -5.56 4.33
CA THR A 221 -2.39 -5.17 3.80
C THR A 221 -1.56 -4.52 4.90
N THR A 222 -0.26 -4.45 4.72
CA THR A 222 0.70 -4.25 5.80
C THR A 222 1.60 -3.04 5.58
N ASP A 223 2.40 -2.69 6.58
CA ASP A 223 3.37 -1.61 6.50
C ASP A 223 4.61 -2.04 5.69
N ASN A 224 5.04 -1.19 4.76
CA ASN A 224 6.15 -1.48 3.87
C ASN A 224 7.34 -0.57 4.19
N ILE A 225 8.49 -1.16 4.41
CA ILE A 225 9.76 -0.43 4.51
C ILE A 225 10.58 -0.71 3.26
N ALA A 226 10.97 0.35 2.54
CA ALA A 226 11.88 0.20 1.43
C ALA A 226 13.32 0.02 1.95
N VAL A 227 13.94 -1.09 1.57
CA VAL A 227 15.38 -1.30 1.68
C VAL A 227 15.98 -0.88 0.34
N THR A 228 16.54 0.32 0.32
CA THR A 228 17.04 0.91 -0.92
C THR A 228 18.56 0.88 -0.97
N GLU A 229 19.08 0.31 -2.02
CA GLU A 229 20.46 0.54 -2.47
C GLU A 229 20.48 1.83 -3.28
N GLY A 230 21.49 2.68 -3.10
CA GLY A 230 21.63 3.90 -3.86
C GLY A 230 21.82 5.16 -3.00
N ASN A 231 21.66 6.33 -3.64
CA ASN A 231 21.97 7.60 -3.01
C ASN A 231 20.96 8.00 -1.91
N TRP A 232 21.40 8.90 -1.05
CA TRP A 232 20.61 9.42 0.06
C TRP A 232 19.26 10.01 -0.36
N LEU A 233 19.20 10.73 -1.49
CA LEU A 233 17.98 11.39 -1.97
C LEU A 233 16.92 10.36 -2.34
N TYR A 234 17.29 9.27 -3.01
CA TYR A 234 16.39 8.18 -3.39
C TYR A 234 15.81 7.49 -2.15
N ARG A 235 16.64 7.22 -1.13
CA ARG A 235 16.19 6.66 0.15
C ARG A 235 15.18 7.55 0.85
N LYS A 236 15.48 8.87 0.95
CA LYS A 236 14.56 9.84 1.58
C LYS A 236 13.25 9.98 0.83
N TRP A 237 13.27 9.95 -0.50
CA TRP A 237 12.09 9.98 -1.32
C TRP A 237 11.17 8.76 -1.06
N TYR A 238 11.73 7.56 -1.00
CA TYR A 238 10.96 6.36 -0.66
C TYR A 238 10.37 6.40 0.75
N THR A 239 11.17 6.81 1.73
CA THR A 239 10.74 6.95 3.13
C THR A 239 9.55 7.90 3.23
N LEU A 240 9.65 9.10 2.63
CA LEU A 240 8.58 10.09 2.62
C LEU A 240 7.31 9.52 1.97
N ARG A 241 7.47 8.95 0.79
CA ARG A 241 6.36 8.40 0.04
C ARG A 241 5.61 7.28 0.79
N PHE A 242 6.33 6.33 1.37
CA PHE A 242 5.72 5.26 2.14
C PHE A 242 5.06 5.78 3.41
N SER A 243 5.70 6.69 4.12
CA SER A 243 5.11 7.32 5.32
C SER A 243 3.80 8.04 5.01
N MET A 244 3.71 8.78 3.90
CA MET A 244 2.48 9.42 3.45
C MET A 244 1.40 8.38 3.12
N ARG A 245 1.76 7.31 2.37
CA ARG A 245 0.84 6.23 2.04
C ARG A 245 0.32 5.52 3.29
N HIS A 246 1.18 5.19 4.24
CA HIS A 246 0.79 4.50 5.47
C HIS A 246 -0.19 5.34 6.30
N ARG A 247 0.04 6.65 6.42
CA ARG A 247 -0.89 7.54 7.10
C ARG A 247 -2.25 7.57 6.40
N TYR A 248 -2.25 7.61 5.08
CA TYR A 248 -3.45 7.57 4.28
C TYR A 248 -4.21 6.24 4.44
N MET A 249 -3.50 5.11 4.41
CA MET A 249 -4.08 3.77 4.61
C MET A 249 -4.70 3.60 6.01
N LYS A 250 -4.05 4.13 7.07
CA LYS A 250 -4.62 4.18 8.42
C LYS A 250 -5.95 4.95 8.45
N SER A 251 -5.98 6.12 7.81
CA SER A 251 -7.20 6.94 7.73
C SER A 251 -8.34 6.21 7.02
N LEU A 252 -8.05 5.50 5.92
CA LEU A 252 -9.03 4.72 5.17
C LEU A 252 -9.54 3.51 5.95
N SER A 253 -8.67 2.85 6.71
CA SER A 253 -9.02 1.69 7.55
C SER A 253 -10.08 2.01 8.60
N LEU A 254 -10.18 3.26 9.04
CA LEU A 254 -11.29 3.71 9.90
C LEU A 254 -12.66 3.58 9.21
N SER A 255 -12.69 3.62 7.88
CA SER A 255 -13.88 3.33 7.06
C SER A 255 -13.98 1.85 6.65
N LYS A 256 -13.03 1.00 7.05
CA LYS A 256 -12.96 -0.44 6.75
C LYS A 256 -12.88 -0.76 5.25
N GLN A 257 -12.44 0.18 4.46
CA GLN A 257 -12.18 0.02 3.03
C GLN A 257 -10.92 0.79 2.67
N LEU A 258 -10.13 0.23 1.79
CA LEU A 258 -8.87 0.80 1.33
C LEU A 258 -8.98 1.24 -0.13
N GLN A 259 -7.98 1.95 -0.63
CA GLN A 259 -7.84 2.32 -2.04
C GLN A 259 -6.78 1.48 -2.78
N VAL A 260 -6.10 0.61 -2.08
CA VAL A 260 -5.12 -0.33 -2.62
C VAL A 260 -4.84 -1.44 -1.63
N LEU A 261 -4.66 -2.64 -2.14
CA LEU A 261 -4.00 -3.76 -1.47
C LEU A 261 -2.62 -3.86 -2.10
N THR A 262 -1.55 -3.86 -1.30
CA THR A 262 -0.21 -3.80 -1.90
C THR A 262 0.16 -5.14 -2.54
N GLY A 263 0.64 -5.13 -3.78
CA GLY A 263 1.09 -6.33 -4.47
C GLY A 263 2.29 -7.01 -3.81
N ARG A 264 3.01 -6.29 -2.93
CA ARG A 264 4.17 -6.82 -2.23
C ARG A 264 3.84 -7.84 -1.17
N PHE A 265 2.80 -7.55 -0.38
CA PHE A 265 2.24 -8.49 0.57
C PHE A 265 0.84 -8.04 0.97
N SER A 266 -0.13 -8.87 0.68
CA SER A 266 -1.50 -8.71 1.14
C SER A 266 -2.11 -10.06 1.41
N LEU A 267 -2.89 -10.13 2.47
CA LEU A 267 -3.59 -11.33 2.93
C LEU A 267 -5.05 -11.25 2.52
N PHE A 268 -5.59 -12.35 2.09
CA PHE A 268 -6.97 -12.45 1.62
C PHE A 268 -7.63 -13.67 2.24
N ARG A 269 -8.94 -13.57 2.49
CA ARG A 269 -9.75 -14.74 2.77
C ARG A 269 -9.75 -15.66 1.54
N ALA A 270 -9.36 -16.91 1.72
CA ALA A 270 -9.15 -17.84 0.62
C ALA A 270 -10.42 -18.05 -0.20
N SER A 271 -11.57 -18.18 0.47
CA SER A 271 -12.88 -18.35 -0.18
C SER A 271 -13.27 -17.18 -1.09
N GLU A 272 -12.66 -16.01 -0.96
CA GLU A 272 -12.86 -14.88 -1.89
C GLU A 272 -11.93 -14.96 -3.10
N CYS A 273 -10.68 -15.35 -2.88
CA CYS A 273 -9.67 -15.42 -3.95
C CYS A 273 -9.92 -16.51 -4.98
N ILE A 274 -10.48 -17.65 -4.55
CA ILE A 274 -10.78 -18.78 -5.45
C ILE A 274 -12.06 -18.59 -6.26
N LYS A 275 -12.81 -17.51 -6.05
CA LYS A 275 -14.01 -17.22 -6.85
C LYS A 275 -13.64 -16.93 -8.30
N PRO A 276 -14.42 -17.46 -9.26
CA PRO A 276 -14.14 -17.24 -10.69
C PRO A 276 -14.00 -15.76 -11.07
N ALA A 277 -14.80 -14.88 -10.48
CA ALA A 277 -14.72 -13.43 -10.73
C ALA A 277 -13.41 -12.80 -10.25
N PHE A 278 -12.84 -13.31 -9.15
CA PHE A 278 -11.55 -12.84 -8.64
C PHE A 278 -10.41 -13.32 -9.54
N ILE A 279 -10.40 -14.60 -9.91
CA ILE A 279 -9.41 -15.19 -10.83
C ILE A 279 -9.44 -14.45 -12.18
N ALA A 280 -10.61 -14.28 -12.77
CA ALA A 280 -10.79 -13.57 -14.03
C ALA A 280 -10.30 -12.11 -13.98
N SER A 281 -10.35 -11.46 -12.82
CA SER A 281 -9.80 -10.12 -12.64
C SER A 281 -8.28 -10.07 -12.72
N LEU A 282 -7.60 -11.16 -12.42
CA LEU A 282 -6.15 -11.29 -12.62
C LEU A 282 -5.81 -11.60 -14.08
N GLU A 283 -6.49 -12.56 -14.68
CA GLU A 283 -6.19 -12.98 -16.05
C GLU A 283 -6.48 -11.89 -17.07
N ASN A 284 -7.64 -11.25 -16.97
CA ASN A 284 -8.20 -10.50 -18.09
C ASN A 284 -8.91 -9.21 -17.66
N ASP A 285 -8.22 -8.39 -16.86
CA ASP A 285 -8.78 -7.11 -16.45
C ASP A 285 -8.77 -6.10 -17.61
N ARG A 286 -9.95 -5.67 -18.04
CA ARG A 286 -10.14 -4.74 -19.15
C ARG A 286 -11.06 -3.60 -18.76
N ILE A 287 -10.82 -2.42 -19.35
CA ILE A 287 -11.73 -1.28 -19.28
C ILE A 287 -12.08 -0.79 -20.68
N LYS A 288 -13.32 -0.35 -20.85
CA LYS A 288 -13.72 0.41 -22.05
C LYS A 288 -13.46 1.89 -21.78
N HIS A 289 -12.61 2.49 -22.61
CA HIS A 289 -12.32 3.92 -22.57
C HIS A 289 -12.95 4.61 -23.77
N TRP A 290 -13.65 5.73 -23.54
CA TRP A 290 -14.39 6.43 -24.59
C TRP A 290 -13.51 6.87 -25.79
N LEU A 291 -12.22 7.20 -25.55
CA LEU A 291 -11.27 7.65 -26.57
C LEU A 291 -10.41 6.50 -27.14
N HIS A 292 -10.00 5.54 -26.30
CA HIS A 292 -9.00 4.52 -26.64
C HIS A 292 -9.59 3.13 -26.88
N GLY A 293 -10.92 3.00 -26.82
CA GLY A 293 -11.55 1.69 -26.95
C GLY A 293 -11.30 0.77 -25.75
N GLU A 294 -11.07 -0.49 -25.99
CA GLU A 294 -10.80 -1.48 -24.93
C GLU A 294 -9.32 -1.48 -24.54
N ILE A 295 -9.04 -1.29 -23.26
CA ILE A 295 -7.69 -1.30 -22.71
C ILE A 295 -7.57 -2.51 -21.77
N GLN A 296 -6.60 -3.40 -22.05
CA GLN A 296 -6.23 -4.50 -21.18
C GLN A 296 -5.14 -4.06 -20.20
N PHE A 297 -5.31 -4.43 -18.92
CA PHE A 297 -4.29 -4.18 -17.91
C PHE A 297 -3.21 -5.27 -17.93
N VAL A 298 -2.00 -4.88 -18.28
CA VAL A 298 -0.81 -5.76 -18.22
C VAL A 298 -0.16 -5.71 -16.84
N THR A 299 -0.29 -4.58 -16.13
CA THR A 299 0.28 -4.33 -14.81
C THR A 299 -0.79 -3.87 -13.83
N GLY A 300 -0.53 -4.01 -12.52
CA GLY A 300 -1.44 -3.54 -11.46
C GLY A 300 -2.42 -4.64 -11.03
N ASP A 301 -1.93 -5.84 -10.87
CA ASP A 301 -2.59 -6.97 -10.24
C ASP A 301 -3.18 -6.60 -8.88
N ASP A 302 -2.42 -5.86 -8.07
CA ASP A 302 -2.81 -5.28 -6.79
C ASP A 302 -4.06 -4.38 -6.87
N LYS A 303 -4.21 -3.66 -7.97
CA LYS A 303 -5.38 -2.81 -8.22
C LYS A 303 -6.59 -3.59 -8.74
N SER A 304 -6.37 -4.64 -9.49
CA SER A 304 -7.44 -5.50 -10.01
C SER A 304 -8.08 -6.31 -8.88
N THR A 305 -7.28 -6.94 -8.02
CA THR A 305 -7.76 -7.67 -6.84
C THR A 305 -8.49 -6.76 -5.87
N TRP A 306 -7.90 -5.59 -5.56
CA TRP A 306 -8.56 -4.57 -4.76
C TRP A 306 -9.91 -4.13 -5.34
N TYR A 307 -9.98 -3.86 -6.65
CA TYR A 307 -11.21 -3.39 -7.30
C TYR A 307 -12.33 -4.43 -7.23
N THR A 308 -11.98 -5.71 -7.38
CA THR A 308 -12.93 -6.83 -7.26
C THR A 308 -13.56 -6.87 -5.86
N LEU A 309 -12.75 -6.74 -4.82
CA LEU A 309 -13.24 -6.68 -3.44
C LEU A 309 -14.04 -5.39 -3.16
N LEU A 310 -13.58 -4.25 -3.69
CA LEU A 310 -14.32 -2.98 -3.55
C LEU A 310 -15.72 -3.07 -4.18
N LYS A 311 -15.84 -3.66 -5.37
CA LYS A 311 -17.11 -3.88 -6.07
C LYS A 311 -18.08 -4.73 -5.26
N LYS A 312 -17.57 -5.71 -4.51
CA LYS A 312 -18.35 -6.53 -3.58
C LYS A 312 -18.78 -5.75 -2.34
N GLY A 313 -18.11 -4.66 -1.99
CA GLY A 313 -18.30 -3.95 -0.73
C GLY A 313 -17.53 -4.53 0.45
N SER A 314 -16.49 -5.32 0.19
CA SER A 314 -15.66 -6.01 1.18
C SER A 314 -15.01 -5.08 2.18
N GLU A 315 -14.85 -5.55 3.43
CA GLU A 315 -14.01 -4.89 4.42
C GLU A 315 -12.53 -5.21 4.15
N MET A 316 -11.73 -4.16 4.04
CA MET A 316 -10.29 -4.22 3.81
C MET A 316 -9.58 -3.34 4.82
N LEU A 317 -8.56 -3.84 5.51
CA LEU A 317 -7.86 -3.09 6.55
C LEU A 317 -6.35 -3.06 6.32
N TYR A 318 -5.74 -2.02 6.88
CA TYR A 318 -4.30 -1.86 6.95
C TYR A 318 -3.79 -2.17 8.36
N VAL A 319 -2.76 -3.01 8.46
CA VAL A 319 -2.14 -3.43 9.72
C VAL A 319 -0.84 -2.65 9.93
N PRO A 320 -0.83 -1.63 10.81
CA PRO A 320 0.23 -0.62 10.84
C PRO A 320 1.56 -1.07 11.44
N ASP A 321 1.58 -2.15 12.22
CA ASP A 321 2.77 -2.70 12.90
C ASP A 321 3.23 -4.05 12.31
N ALA A 322 2.51 -4.55 11.32
CA ALA A 322 2.92 -5.69 10.51
C ALA A 322 3.83 -5.19 9.38
N ILE A 323 5.12 -5.44 9.49
CA ILE A 323 6.14 -4.82 8.64
C ILE A 323 6.63 -5.81 7.59
N ILE A 324 6.76 -5.36 6.35
CA ILE A 324 7.51 -6.03 5.30
C ILE A 324 8.67 -5.15 4.82
N TYR A 325 9.73 -5.78 4.37
CA TYR A 325 10.88 -5.13 3.77
C TYR A 325 10.87 -5.39 2.26
N CYS A 326 10.88 -4.30 1.49
CA CYS A 326 10.86 -4.35 0.03
C CYS A 326 12.22 -3.97 -0.51
N MET A 327 12.84 -4.86 -1.25
CA MET A 327 14.13 -4.59 -1.89
C MET A 327 13.91 -3.67 -3.11
N GLU A 328 14.49 -2.47 -3.06
CA GLU A 328 14.28 -1.45 -4.09
C GLU A 328 15.62 -0.96 -4.62
N ASP A 329 15.87 -1.24 -5.88
CA ASP A 329 17.05 -0.74 -6.57
C ASP A 329 16.74 0.56 -7.32
N SER A 330 17.66 1.52 -7.21
CA SER A 330 17.61 2.78 -7.96
C SER A 330 18.14 2.64 -9.38
N GLY A 331 18.97 1.62 -9.62
CA GLY A 331 19.78 1.52 -10.82
C GLY A 331 20.75 2.70 -11.00
N PRO A 332 21.44 2.78 -12.14
CA PRO A 332 22.44 3.80 -12.40
C PRO A 332 21.85 5.22 -12.61
N GLN A 333 20.56 5.32 -12.85
CA GLN A 333 19.85 6.58 -13.12
C GLN A 333 18.63 6.76 -12.17
N PRO A 334 18.85 7.11 -10.89
CA PRO A 334 17.80 7.14 -9.87
C PRO A 334 16.60 8.01 -10.23
N VAL A 335 16.83 9.22 -10.76
CA VAL A 335 15.76 10.15 -11.15
C VAL A 335 14.90 9.56 -12.26
N ARG A 336 15.50 9.03 -13.32
CA ARG A 336 14.78 8.41 -14.44
C ARG A 336 13.99 7.18 -13.98
N THR A 337 14.58 6.37 -13.11
CA THR A 337 13.92 5.20 -12.49
C THR A 337 12.73 5.64 -11.67
N SER A 338 12.88 6.69 -10.84
CA SER A 338 11.78 7.25 -10.04
C SER A 338 10.63 7.75 -10.93
N ILE A 339 10.93 8.50 -11.99
CA ILE A 339 9.92 9.01 -12.94
C ILE A 339 9.17 7.85 -13.61
N LYS A 340 9.87 6.80 -14.08
CA LYS A 340 9.24 5.60 -14.68
C LYS A 340 8.32 4.89 -13.67
N LYS A 341 8.79 4.71 -12.43
CA LYS A 341 7.99 4.10 -11.35
C LYS A 341 6.75 4.94 -11.05
N MET A 342 6.90 6.26 -10.92
CA MET A 342 5.79 7.19 -10.69
C MET A 342 4.76 7.14 -11.83
N HIS A 343 5.20 7.19 -13.08
CA HIS A 343 4.32 7.10 -14.24
C HIS A 343 3.49 5.80 -14.23
N ARG A 344 4.12 4.65 -13.94
CA ARG A 344 3.43 3.37 -13.83
C ARG A 344 2.40 3.37 -12.67
N TRP A 345 2.80 3.84 -11.49
CA TRP A 345 1.95 3.80 -10.31
C TRP A 345 0.78 4.77 -10.40
N PHE A 346 1.03 6.02 -10.82
CA PHE A 346 -0.04 6.99 -11.03
C PHE A 346 -0.96 6.61 -12.18
N GLY A 347 -0.42 6.08 -13.27
CA GLY A 347 -1.24 5.59 -14.38
C GLY A 347 -2.20 4.48 -13.96
N ASN A 348 -1.72 3.50 -13.18
CA ASN A 348 -2.55 2.44 -12.61
C ASN A 348 -3.59 3.00 -11.62
N MET A 349 -3.17 3.92 -10.77
CA MET A 349 -4.05 4.58 -9.82
C MET A 349 -5.21 5.30 -10.53
N LEU A 350 -4.92 6.12 -11.51
CA LEU A 350 -5.93 6.94 -12.20
C LEU A 350 -6.96 6.10 -12.97
N ARG A 351 -6.50 5.05 -13.67
CA ARG A 351 -7.40 4.15 -14.39
C ARG A 351 -8.37 3.46 -13.43
N ASN A 352 -7.86 2.92 -12.34
CA ASN A 352 -8.68 2.22 -11.35
C ASN A 352 -9.54 3.17 -10.51
N ASN A 353 -9.07 4.38 -10.25
CA ASN A 353 -9.83 5.41 -9.57
C ASN A 353 -11.07 5.82 -10.36
N GLY A 354 -10.95 5.96 -11.70
CA GLY A 354 -12.11 6.22 -12.57
C GLY A 354 -13.18 5.12 -12.43
N ARG A 355 -12.77 3.85 -12.44
CA ARG A 355 -13.68 2.71 -12.22
C ARG A 355 -14.35 2.76 -10.84
N ALA A 356 -13.58 3.06 -9.80
CA ALA A 356 -14.10 3.15 -8.43
C ALA A 356 -15.13 4.27 -8.28
N ILE A 357 -14.89 5.44 -8.87
CA ILE A 357 -15.86 6.54 -8.83
C ILE A 357 -17.19 6.13 -9.49
N THR A 358 -17.15 5.41 -10.61
CA THR A 358 -18.36 4.96 -11.33
C THR A 358 -19.18 3.91 -10.57
N LEU A 359 -18.58 3.17 -9.63
CA LEU A 359 -19.33 2.28 -8.73
C LEU A 359 -20.28 3.05 -7.80
N GLY A 360 -20.04 4.34 -7.60
CA GLY A 360 -20.81 5.16 -6.66
C GLY A 360 -20.67 4.71 -5.22
N MET A 361 -21.62 5.12 -4.38
CA MET A 361 -21.65 4.80 -2.95
C MET A 361 -22.39 3.49 -2.60
N ALA A 362 -22.85 2.74 -3.59
CA ALA A 362 -23.54 1.47 -3.35
C ALA A 362 -22.60 0.38 -2.78
N SER A 363 -21.37 0.33 -3.30
CA SER A 363 -20.34 -0.64 -2.86
C SER A 363 -19.26 0.00 -1.98
N GLN A 364 -19.30 1.31 -1.79
CA GLN A 364 -18.24 2.05 -1.11
C GLN A 364 -18.79 2.89 0.04
N LYS A 365 -17.99 3.02 1.09
CA LYS A 365 -18.27 3.99 2.14
C LYS A 365 -18.13 5.42 1.58
N PRO A 366 -19.03 6.35 1.95
CA PRO A 366 -19.03 7.72 1.39
C PRO A 366 -17.68 8.42 1.47
N PHE A 367 -16.98 8.28 2.60
CA PHE A 367 -15.65 8.87 2.77
C PHE A 367 -14.62 8.28 1.78
N VAL A 368 -14.65 6.97 1.53
CA VAL A 368 -13.72 6.31 0.59
C VAL A 368 -14.02 6.73 -0.84
N TRP A 369 -15.29 6.80 -1.21
CA TRP A 369 -15.72 7.32 -2.52
C TRP A 369 -15.23 8.76 -2.72
N TRP A 370 -15.40 9.61 -1.70
CA TRP A 370 -14.91 10.99 -1.75
C TRP A 370 -13.38 11.05 -1.87
N CYS A 371 -12.65 10.17 -1.21
CA CYS A 371 -11.21 10.04 -1.39
C CYS A 371 -10.80 9.70 -2.83
N HIS A 372 -11.61 8.92 -3.56
CA HIS A 372 -11.37 8.67 -4.99
C HIS A 372 -11.59 9.93 -5.83
N VAL A 373 -12.63 10.69 -5.54
CA VAL A 373 -12.91 11.97 -6.22
C VAL A 373 -11.79 12.96 -5.94
N ASP A 374 -11.41 13.15 -4.68
CA ASP A 374 -10.31 14.04 -4.29
C ASP A 374 -8.98 13.66 -4.95
N GLN A 375 -8.65 12.38 -4.96
CA GLN A 375 -7.43 11.88 -5.60
C GLN A 375 -7.39 12.18 -7.10
N ARG A 376 -8.55 12.17 -7.78
CA ARG A 376 -8.65 12.55 -9.19
C ARG A 376 -8.51 14.05 -9.39
N LEU A 377 -9.09 14.85 -8.51
CA LEU A 377 -8.97 16.31 -8.52
C LEU A 377 -7.56 16.78 -8.14
N SER A 378 -6.85 16.01 -7.31
CA SER A 378 -5.51 16.39 -6.82
C SER A 378 -4.50 16.64 -7.94
N MET A 379 -4.63 15.98 -9.06
CA MET A 379 -3.76 16.20 -10.22
C MET A 379 -3.93 17.59 -10.81
N PHE A 380 -5.17 18.04 -10.95
CA PHE A 380 -5.45 19.37 -11.47
C PHE A 380 -5.03 20.46 -10.48
N THR A 381 -5.35 20.28 -9.21
CA THR A 381 -4.97 21.26 -8.18
C THR A 381 -3.45 21.34 -7.97
N SER A 382 -2.73 20.24 -8.13
CA SER A 382 -1.26 20.22 -8.07
C SER A 382 -0.57 20.91 -9.26
N LEU A 383 -1.27 21.03 -10.39
CA LEU A 383 -0.78 21.77 -11.56
C LEU A 383 -1.28 23.23 -11.54
N LEU A 384 -2.57 23.41 -11.30
CA LEU A 384 -3.21 24.74 -11.37
C LEU A 384 -2.66 25.68 -10.28
N GLY A 385 -2.41 25.17 -9.08
CA GLY A 385 -1.89 25.99 -8.02
C GLY A 385 -0.53 26.64 -8.37
N PRO A 386 0.54 25.84 -8.63
CA PRO A 386 1.84 26.39 -9.02
C PRO A 386 1.77 27.24 -10.30
N LEU A 387 0.99 26.84 -11.31
CA LEU A 387 0.84 27.61 -12.55
C LEU A 387 0.14 28.95 -12.30
N SER A 388 -0.89 28.97 -11.44
CA SER A 388 -1.56 30.22 -11.07
C SER A 388 -0.65 31.14 -10.26
N ALA A 389 0.14 30.57 -9.34
CA ALA A 389 1.13 31.35 -8.58
C ALA A 389 2.22 31.92 -9.49
N LEU A 390 2.72 31.12 -10.44
CA LEU A 390 3.69 31.57 -11.43
C LEU A 390 3.12 32.66 -12.33
N TRP A 391 1.91 32.48 -12.81
CA TRP A 391 1.20 33.49 -13.64
C TRP A 391 1.03 34.79 -12.85
N ALA A 392 0.56 34.71 -11.60
CA ALA A 392 0.40 35.87 -10.74
C ALA A 392 1.74 36.56 -10.43
N CYS A 393 2.82 35.78 -10.25
CA CYS A 393 4.17 36.30 -10.07
C CYS A 393 4.64 37.12 -11.29
N ILE A 394 4.39 36.65 -12.49
CA ILE A 394 4.84 37.30 -13.74
C ILE A 394 4.03 38.57 -14.04
N TRP A 395 2.70 38.49 -13.90
CA TRP A 395 1.78 39.51 -14.39
C TRP A 395 1.28 40.49 -13.33
N LEU A 396 1.32 40.09 -12.05
CA LEU A 396 0.81 40.93 -10.96
C LEU A 396 1.93 41.37 -10.02
N SER A 397 2.59 40.44 -9.34
CA SER A 397 3.70 40.74 -8.44
C SER A 397 4.49 39.47 -8.10
N PRO A 398 5.87 39.58 -7.99
CA PRO A 398 6.72 38.48 -7.53
C PRO A 398 6.35 37.89 -6.16
N TYR A 399 5.67 38.65 -5.32
CA TYR A 399 5.26 38.24 -3.97
C TYR A 399 4.22 37.12 -3.95
N TYR A 400 3.50 36.88 -5.05
CA TYR A 400 2.56 35.76 -5.12
C TYR A 400 3.22 34.39 -4.98
N LEU A 401 4.48 34.25 -5.36
CA LEU A 401 5.26 33.04 -5.10
C LEU A 401 5.51 32.77 -3.61
N LEU A 402 5.50 33.82 -2.78
CA LEU A 402 5.69 33.71 -1.34
C LEU A 402 4.40 33.39 -0.59
N ILE A 403 3.24 33.71 -1.18
CA ILE A 403 1.93 33.45 -0.59
C ILE A 403 1.47 32.03 -0.89
N TYR A 404 1.90 31.45 -2.00
CA TYR A 404 1.62 30.08 -2.39
C TYR A 404 2.58 29.10 -1.72
#